data_4d819bcd36c80b1826422b5664544c38
#
_entry.id   4d819bcd36c80b1826422b5664544c38
#
_cell.length_a   1.000
_cell.length_b   1.000
_cell.length_c   1.000
_cell.angle_alpha   90.00
_cell.angle_beta   90.00
_cell.angle_gamma   90.00
#
_symmetry.space_group_name_H-M   'P 1'
#
loop_
_entity.id
_entity.type
_entity.pdbx_description
1 polymer ?
#
loop_
_entity_poly.entity_id
_entity_poly.type
_entity_poly.pdbx_seq_one_letter_code
_entity_poly.pdbx_strand_id
1 'polypeptide(L)'
;EMETANLKEKMMDFLELCHKPEFQIAFVGTIKTGKSTLINSLLGHNYASMSVTPETAALTKFRSSPRDYVKILFYTPGEWKTLWKSRTSAADAFMEEYRELNAEAQKDKWIGHEEIFRELPNGEIEKELAVWSSSKSARHYFVKEIEVGISSLPKDFPEQVVFVDTPGLLDPVACRSEITKEYIRKANAVFVCVDAQKVQKSEV
;
A
#
# COMPACT_ATOMS: atom_id res chain seq x y z
N GLU A 1 -3.41 24.00 -24.95
CA GLU A 1 -4.12 24.02 -23.64
C GLU A 1 -3.84 22.77 -22.79
N MET A 2 -3.82 21.56 -23.37
CA MET A 2 -3.56 20.29 -22.66
C MET A 2 -2.09 20.15 -22.21
N GLU A 3 -1.11 20.64 -23.01
CA GLU A 3 0.31 20.65 -22.63
C GLU A 3 0.63 21.64 -21.49
N THR A 4 0.00 22.80 -21.50
CA THR A 4 0.18 23.81 -20.45
C THR A 4 -0.43 23.38 -19.12
N ALA A 5 -1.55 22.65 -19.12
CA ALA A 5 -2.14 22.08 -17.92
C ALA A 5 -1.23 21.01 -17.29
N ASN A 6 -0.66 20.10 -18.12
CA ASN A 6 0.27 19.08 -17.67
C ASN A 6 1.59 19.69 -17.12
N LEU A 7 2.09 20.76 -17.73
CA LEU A 7 3.29 21.46 -17.24
C LEU A 7 3.02 22.12 -15.88
N LYS A 8 1.86 22.76 -15.73
CA LYS A 8 1.47 23.39 -14.46
C LYS A 8 1.33 22.38 -13.33
N GLU A 9 0.72 21.23 -13.60
CA GLU A 9 0.62 20.12 -12.64
C GLU A 9 2.00 19.62 -12.20
N LYS A 10 2.90 19.36 -13.14
CA LYS A 10 4.29 18.96 -12.84
C LYS A 10 5.07 20.02 -12.05
N MET A 11 4.84 21.28 -12.31
CA MET A 11 5.46 22.38 -11.55
C MET A 11 4.90 22.44 -10.12
N MET A 12 3.61 22.22 -9.94
CA MET A 12 2.98 22.18 -8.61
C MET A 12 3.54 20.99 -7.80
N ASP A 13 3.59 19.79 -8.38
CA ASP A 13 4.18 18.60 -7.77
C ASP A 13 5.64 18.84 -7.36
N PHE A 14 6.43 19.49 -8.23
CA PHE A 14 7.82 19.84 -7.93
C PHE A 14 7.95 20.84 -6.78
N LEU A 15 7.10 21.86 -6.74
CA LEU A 15 7.06 22.83 -5.64
C LEU A 15 6.67 22.16 -4.31
N GLU A 16 5.70 21.26 -4.33
CA GLU A 16 5.30 20.50 -3.15
C GLU A 16 6.45 19.62 -2.63
N LEU A 17 7.15 18.94 -3.54
CA LEU A 17 8.35 18.16 -3.23
C LEU A 17 9.47 19.01 -2.60
N CYS A 18 9.65 20.26 -3.07
CA CYS A 18 10.63 21.18 -2.51
C CYS A 18 10.25 21.70 -1.12
N HIS A 19 8.97 21.83 -0.83
CA HIS A 19 8.49 22.36 0.46
C HIS A 19 8.46 21.30 1.57
N LYS A 20 8.23 20.03 1.21
CA LYS A 20 8.22 18.89 2.12
C LYS A 20 8.89 17.70 1.45
N PRO A 21 10.22 17.68 1.38
CA PRO A 21 10.93 16.58 0.73
C PRO A 21 10.64 15.28 1.49
N GLU A 22 9.85 14.41 0.88
CA GLU A 22 9.66 13.04 1.35
C GLU A 22 10.61 12.13 0.60
N PHE A 23 11.34 11.29 1.32
CA PHE A 23 12.18 10.26 0.75
C PHE A 23 11.46 8.92 0.87
N GLN A 24 10.84 8.50 -0.22
CA GLN A 24 10.04 7.27 -0.26
C GLN A 24 10.90 6.07 -0.63
N ILE A 25 10.89 5.06 0.24
CA ILE A 25 11.60 3.80 0.07
C ILE A 25 10.56 2.70 -0.14
N ALA A 26 10.44 2.21 -1.37
CA ALA A 26 9.53 1.12 -1.70
C ALA A 26 10.16 -0.24 -1.41
N PHE A 27 9.45 -1.09 -0.68
CA PHE A 27 9.82 -2.47 -0.47
C PHE A 27 9.02 -3.35 -1.44
N VAL A 28 9.71 -4.05 -2.33
CA VAL A 28 9.11 -4.87 -3.37
C VAL A 28 9.63 -6.31 -3.29
N GLY A 29 8.82 -7.24 -3.74
CA GLY A 29 9.18 -8.65 -3.73
C GLY A 29 7.95 -9.53 -3.98
N THR A 30 8.19 -10.80 -4.21
CA THR A 30 7.13 -11.79 -4.32
C THR A 30 6.54 -12.13 -2.93
N ILE A 31 5.44 -12.84 -2.91
CA ILE A 31 4.81 -13.30 -1.66
C ILE A 31 5.81 -14.16 -0.86
N LYS A 32 5.89 -13.97 0.46
CA LYS A 32 6.75 -14.72 1.40
C LYS A 32 8.27 -14.51 1.24
N THR A 33 8.71 -13.42 0.64
CA THR A 33 10.15 -13.08 0.55
C THR A 33 10.70 -12.37 1.79
N GLY A 34 9.91 -12.20 2.84
CA GLY A 34 10.33 -11.55 4.07
C GLY A 34 10.23 -10.01 4.05
N LYS A 35 9.57 -9.43 3.05
CA LYS A 35 9.37 -7.98 2.89
C LYS A 35 8.79 -7.33 4.16
N SER A 36 7.63 -7.80 4.62
CA SER A 36 6.98 -7.27 5.83
C SER A 36 7.78 -7.53 7.11
N THR A 37 8.50 -8.64 7.19
CA THR A 37 9.42 -8.94 8.30
C THR A 37 10.55 -7.91 8.37
N LEU A 38 11.14 -7.55 7.21
CA LEU A 38 12.18 -6.53 7.12
C LEU A 38 11.63 -5.16 7.53
N ILE A 39 10.47 -4.76 6.99
CA ILE A 39 9.82 -3.49 7.35
C ILE A 39 9.56 -3.44 8.86
N ASN A 40 8.97 -4.47 9.45
CA ASN A 40 8.68 -4.55 10.87
C ASN A 40 9.95 -4.45 11.74
N SER A 41 11.03 -5.09 11.30
CA SER A 41 12.33 -5.00 11.98
C SER A 41 12.90 -3.57 11.97
N LEU A 42 12.74 -2.85 10.85
CA LEU A 42 13.21 -1.47 10.71
C LEU A 42 12.32 -0.48 11.47
N LEU A 43 11.02 -0.73 11.55
CA LEU A 43 10.09 0.10 12.32
C LEU A 43 10.18 -0.15 13.83
N GLY A 44 10.70 -1.30 14.26
CA GLY A 44 10.65 -1.76 15.65
C GLY A 44 9.26 -2.19 16.12
N HIS A 45 8.33 -2.41 15.20
CA HIS A 45 6.92 -2.73 15.43
C HIS A 45 6.38 -3.73 14.40
N ASN A 46 5.30 -4.45 14.75
CA ASN A 46 4.65 -5.43 13.86
C ASN A 46 3.45 -4.81 13.12
N TYR A 47 3.68 -3.77 12.35
CA TYR A 47 2.63 -3.04 11.63
C TYR A 47 2.45 -3.50 10.18
N ALA A 48 3.50 -3.93 9.50
CA ALA A 48 3.37 -4.53 8.18
C ALA A 48 2.82 -5.96 8.30
N SER A 49 1.82 -6.29 7.49
CA SER A 49 1.17 -7.61 7.53
C SER A 49 2.14 -8.74 7.24
N MET A 50 2.23 -9.73 8.13
CA MET A 50 3.04 -10.94 7.98
C MET A 50 2.20 -12.16 7.58
N SER A 51 0.96 -11.96 7.19
CA SER A 51 0.04 -13.05 6.92
C SER A 51 0.43 -13.92 5.71
N VAL A 52 0.01 -15.18 5.76
CA VAL A 52 0.34 -16.22 4.76
C VAL A 52 -0.48 -16.06 3.48
N THR A 53 -1.61 -15.38 3.56
CA THR A 53 -2.46 -15.02 2.42
C THR A 53 -2.00 -13.70 1.82
N PRO A 54 -2.23 -13.43 0.53
CA PRO A 54 -1.90 -12.13 -0.08
C PRO A 54 -2.79 -11.01 0.50
N GLU A 55 -2.53 -10.65 1.77
CA GLU A 55 -3.35 -9.72 2.54
C GLU A 55 -3.03 -8.26 2.25
N THR A 56 -1.84 -7.94 1.72
CA THR A 56 -1.49 -6.57 1.39
C THR A 56 -2.11 -6.18 0.04
N ALA A 57 -3.42 -5.97 0.06
CA ALA A 57 -4.15 -5.52 -1.13
C ALA A 57 -3.90 -4.03 -1.41
N ALA A 58 -3.67 -3.25 -0.35
CA ALA A 58 -3.46 -1.81 -0.39
C ALA A 58 -1.98 -1.48 -0.18
N LEU A 59 -1.53 -0.42 -0.84
CA LEU A 59 -0.23 0.18 -0.58
C LEU A 59 -0.23 0.77 0.82
N THR A 60 0.75 0.40 1.66
CA THR A 60 0.82 0.92 3.03
C THR A 60 2.09 1.74 3.24
N LYS A 61 1.93 2.97 3.69
CA LYS A 61 3.00 3.93 3.98
C LYS A 61 3.21 4.05 5.48
N PHE A 62 4.45 3.99 5.92
CA PHE A 62 4.85 4.17 7.32
C PHE A 62 5.79 5.36 7.43
N ARG A 63 5.50 6.29 8.32
CA ARG A 63 6.28 7.49 8.53
C ARG A 63 6.37 7.90 10.00
N SER A 64 7.38 8.70 10.32
CA SER A 64 7.44 9.37 11.62
C SER A 64 6.34 10.42 11.77
N SER A 65 5.75 10.49 12.95
CA SER A 65 4.70 11.46 13.27
C SER A 65 4.75 11.82 14.76
N PRO A 66 4.36 13.04 15.16
CA PRO A 66 4.23 13.41 16.58
C PRO A 66 3.17 12.60 17.33
N ARG A 67 2.20 12.05 16.62
CA ARG A 67 1.09 11.23 17.17
C ARG A 67 0.83 10.03 16.27
N ASP A 68 0.35 8.96 16.88
CA ASP A 68 -0.11 7.80 16.12
C ASP A 68 -1.39 8.13 15.36
N TYR A 69 -1.41 7.81 14.07
CA TYR A 69 -2.60 7.94 13.24
C TYR A 69 -2.64 6.91 12.12
N VAL A 70 -3.83 6.68 11.62
CA VAL A 70 -4.06 5.92 10.38
C VAL A 70 -4.95 6.75 9.48
N LYS A 71 -4.52 6.91 8.21
CA LYS A 71 -5.25 7.56 7.14
C LYS A 71 -5.54 6.54 6.05
N ILE A 72 -6.81 6.40 5.67
CA ILE A 72 -7.28 5.43 4.69
C ILE A 72 -7.79 6.19 3.46
N LEU A 73 -7.25 5.86 2.30
CA LEU A 73 -7.72 6.37 1.02
C LEU A 73 -8.42 5.26 0.24
N PHE A 74 -9.52 5.60 -0.39
CA PHE A 74 -10.34 4.68 -1.17
C PHE A 74 -10.16 4.90 -2.66
N TYR A 75 -10.44 3.87 -3.46
CA TYR A 75 -10.47 4.02 -4.91
C TYR A 75 -11.59 4.94 -5.34
N THR A 76 -11.30 5.83 -6.29
CA THR A 76 -12.34 6.56 -7.02
C THR A 76 -13.12 5.62 -7.93
N PRO A 77 -14.36 5.97 -8.35
CA PRO A 77 -15.12 5.16 -9.29
C PRO A 77 -14.39 4.86 -10.61
N GLY A 78 -13.59 5.82 -11.09
CA GLY A 78 -12.77 5.67 -12.30
C GLY A 78 -11.64 4.67 -12.13
N GLU A 79 -10.86 4.79 -11.05
CA GLU A 79 -9.77 3.87 -10.69
C GLU A 79 -10.32 2.45 -10.47
N TRP A 80 -11.42 2.33 -9.71
CA TRP A 80 -12.06 1.04 -9.49
C TRP A 80 -12.49 0.37 -10.80
N LYS A 81 -13.10 1.12 -11.72
CA LYS A 81 -13.49 0.60 -13.03
C LYS A 81 -12.30 0.08 -13.83
N THR A 82 -11.16 0.79 -13.79
CA THR A 82 -9.92 0.39 -14.45
C THR A 82 -9.37 -0.89 -13.81
N LEU A 83 -9.27 -0.90 -12.49
CA LEU A 83 -8.86 -2.05 -11.70
C LEU A 83 -9.74 -3.28 -11.99
N TRP A 84 -11.05 -3.08 -12.03
CA TRP A 84 -11.99 -4.16 -12.28
C TRP A 84 -11.90 -4.75 -13.70
N LYS A 85 -11.54 -3.93 -14.69
CA LYS A 85 -11.32 -4.37 -16.07
C LYS A 85 -9.98 -5.10 -16.28
N SER A 86 -8.96 -4.78 -15.52
CA SER A 86 -7.61 -5.38 -15.66
C SER A 86 -7.48 -6.79 -15.07
N ARG A 87 -8.58 -7.35 -14.51
CA ARG A 87 -8.60 -8.72 -13.98
C ARG A 87 -8.32 -9.72 -15.11
N THR A 88 -7.38 -10.59 -14.86
CA THR A 88 -7.07 -11.73 -15.73
C THR A 88 -7.88 -12.95 -15.32
N SER A 89 -7.90 -13.99 -16.17
CA SER A 89 -8.53 -15.29 -15.87
C SER A 89 -7.96 -16.00 -14.63
N ALA A 90 -6.77 -15.61 -14.18
CA ALA A 90 -6.17 -16.10 -12.92
C ALA A 90 -6.81 -15.51 -11.64
N ALA A 91 -7.81 -14.63 -11.80
CA ALA A 91 -8.52 -13.97 -10.70
C ALA A 91 -9.69 -14.80 -10.11
N ASP A 92 -9.81 -16.09 -10.45
CA ASP A 92 -10.95 -16.90 -9.98
C ASP A 92 -10.99 -16.99 -8.45
N ALA A 93 -9.86 -17.24 -7.80
CA ALA A 93 -9.78 -17.27 -6.34
C ALA A 93 -10.13 -15.91 -5.69
N PHE A 94 -9.65 -14.80 -6.29
CA PHE A 94 -10.00 -13.45 -5.86
C PHE A 94 -11.53 -13.19 -6.00
N MET A 95 -12.12 -13.66 -7.08
CA MET A 95 -13.57 -13.48 -7.31
C MET A 95 -14.40 -14.37 -6.40
N GLU A 96 -13.92 -15.54 -6.05
CA GLU A 96 -14.57 -16.44 -5.10
C GLU A 96 -14.59 -15.79 -3.71
N GLU A 97 -13.44 -15.36 -3.21
CA GLU A 97 -13.31 -14.65 -1.93
C GLU A 97 -14.13 -13.35 -1.90
N TYR A 98 -14.12 -12.57 -3.00
CA TYR A 98 -14.93 -11.36 -3.14
C TYR A 98 -16.44 -11.64 -2.98
N ARG A 99 -16.92 -12.78 -3.53
CA ARG A 99 -18.33 -13.21 -3.40
C ARG A 99 -18.62 -13.74 -1.99
N GLU A 100 -17.74 -14.57 -1.43
CA GLU A 100 -17.88 -15.12 -0.09
C GLU A 100 -17.99 -14.03 0.97
N LEU A 101 -17.19 -12.96 0.85
CA LEU A 101 -17.23 -11.81 1.73
C LEU A 101 -18.37 -10.84 1.42
N ASN A 102 -19.23 -11.14 0.44
CA ASN A 102 -20.32 -10.26 -0.01
C ASN A 102 -19.85 -8.82 -0.29
N ALA A 103 -18.67 -8.69 -0.91
CA ALA A 103 -18.01 -7.40 -1.08
C ALA A 103 -18.80 -6.47 -2.03
N GLU A 104 -19.48 -7.00 -3.05
CA GLU A 104 -20.30 -6.19 -3.97
C GLU A 104 -21.35 -5.36 -3.24
N ALA A 105 -21.95 -5.90 -2.17
CA ALA A 105 -22.93 -5.17 -1.37
C ALA A 105 -22.34 -3.97 -0.60
N GLN A 106 -21.02 -3.93 -0.43
CA GLN A 106 -20.33 -2.86 0.28
C GLN A 106 -19.65 -1.84 -0.66
N LYS A 107 -19.59 -2.13 -1.94
CA LYS A 107 -18.89 -1.35 -2.95
C LYS A 107 -19.32 0.11 -2.96
N ASP A 108 -20.62 0.38 -3.06
CA ASP A 108 -21.14 1.76 -3.14
C ASP A 108 -20.93 2.56 -1.85
N LYS A 109 -20.64 1.87 -0.75
CA LYS A 109 -20.30 2.50 0.53
C LYS A 109 -18.87 3.04 0.54
N TRP A 110 -17.94 2.36 -0.15
CA TRP A 110 -16.52 2.64 -0.02
C TRP A 110 -15.88 3.24 -1.27
N ILE A 111 -16.38 2.92 -2.46
CA ILE A 111 -15.85 3.49 -3.71
C ILE A 111 -16.26 4.97 -3.83
N GLY A 112 -15.24 5.83 -3.94
CA GLY A 112 -15.43 7.29 -3.94
C GLY A 112 -15.72 7.88 -2.58
N HIS A 113 -15.59 7.09 -1.51
CA HIS A 113 -15.69 7.60 -0.15
C HIS A 113 -14.55 8.59 0.12
N GLU A 114 -14.82 9.63 0.90
CA GLU A 114 -13.78 10.53 1.39
C GLU A 114 -12.78 9.78 2.26
N GLU A 115 -11.57 10.35 2.38
CA GLU A 115 -10.53 9.75 3.23
C GLU A 115 -11.00 9.64 4.69
N ILE A 116 -10.57 8.59 5.36
CA ILE A 116 -10.77 8.43 6.80
C ILE A 116 -9.44 8.73 7.49
N PHE A 117 -9.44 9.73 8.36
CA PHE A 117 -8.30 10.05 9.24
C PHE A 117 -8.68 9.79 10.70
N ARG A 118 -7.83 9.02 11.41
CA ARG A 118 -8.01 8.73 12.82
C ARG A 118 -6.71 8.90 13.57
N GLU A 119 -6.67 9.81 14.53
CA GLU A 119 -5.66 9.80 15.59
C GLU A 119 -5.96 8.63 16.54
N LEU A 120 -4.91 7.91 16.92
CA LEU A 120 -5.03 6.69 17.71
C LEU A 120 -4.29 6.85 19.05
N PRO A 121 -4.81 6.27 20.14
CA PRO A 121 -4.02 6.06 21.34
C PRO A 121 -2.81 5.16 21.06
N ASN A 122 -1.73 5.35 21.82
CA ASN A 122 -0.51 4.56 21.68
C ASN A 122 -0.81 3.05 21.67
N GLY A 123 -0.29 2.34 20.70
CA GLY A 123 -0.41 0.89 20.57
C GLY A 123 -1.69 0.38 19.90
N GLU A 124 -2.56 1.24 19.36
CA GLU A 124 -3.79 0.82 18.67
C GLU A 124 -3.65 0.73 17.14
N ILE A 125 -2.50 1.10 16.58
CA ILE A 125 -2.23 1.05 15.13
C ILE A 125 -2.51 -0.35 14.57
N GLU A 126 -2.02 -1.41 15.22
CA GLU A 126 -2.18 -2.79 14.73
C GLU A 126 -3.66 -3.19 14.63
N LYS A 127 -4.46 -2.82 15.63
CA LYS A 127 -5.90 -3.10 15.63
C LYS A 127 -6.62 -2.37 14.50
N GLU A 128 -6.29 -1.09 14.30
CA GLU A 128 -6.91 -0.31 13.24
C GLU A 128 -6.49 -0.82 11.84
N LEU A 129 -5.22 -1.16 11.66
CA LEU A 129 -4.74 -1.78 10.42
C LEU A 129 -5.47 -3.09 10.13
N ALA A 130 -5.68 -3.94 11.13
CA ALA A 130 -6.41 -5.20 10.97
C ALA A 130 -7.85 -5.01 10.46
N VAL A 131 -8.49 -3.89 10.79
CA VAL A 131 -9.84 -3.55 10.30
C VAL A 131 -9.85 -3.31 8.79
N TRP A 132 -8.79 -2.71 8.25
CA TRP A 132 -8.74 -2.23 6.86
C TRP A 132 -7.94 -3.12 5.92
N SER A 133 -6.94 -3.85 6.42
CA SER A 133 -6.05 -4.70 5.62
C SER A 133 -6.37 -6.18 5.71
N SER A 134 -7.25 -6.61 6.63
CA SER A 134 -7.55 -8.04 6.82
C SER A 134 -8.32 -8.62 5.64
N SER A 135 -7.82 -9.72 5.08
CA SER A 135 -8.50 -10.52 4.06
C SER A 135 -9.84 -11.09 4.51
N LYS A 136 -10.12 -11.09 5.82
CA LYS A 136 -11.41 -11.51 6.38
C LYS A 136 -12.51 -10.45 6.29
N SER A 137 -12.17 -9.25 5.82
CA SER A 137 -13.10 -8.13 5.71
C SER A 137 -13.20 -7.65 4.26
N ALA A 138 -14.41 -7.55 3.72
CA ALA A 138 -14.63 -7.03 2.37
C ALA A 138 -14.07 -5.60 2.14
N ARG A 139 -13.80 -4.85 3.21
CA ARG A 139 -13.28 -3.47 3.13
C ARG A 139 -11.94 -3.37 2.41
N HIS A 140 -11.06 -4.36 2.58
CA HIS A 140 -9.72 -4.35 2.01
C HIS A 140 -9.71 -4.24 0.47
N TYR A 141 -10.78 -4.66 -0.20
CA TYR A 141 -10.90 -4.54 -1.65
C TYR A 141 -10.98 -3.09 -2.14
N PHE A 142 -11.54 -2.20 -1.32
CA PHE A 142 -11.86 -0.83 -1.69
C PHE A 142 -10.80 0.18 -1.24
N VAL A 143 -9.87 -0.25 -0.39
CA VAL A 143 -8.76 0.57 0.10
C VAL A 143 -7.67 0.65 -0.96
N LYS A 144 -7.34 1.87 -1.37
CA LYS A 144 -6.26 2.16 -2.32
C LYS A 144 -4.92 2.28 -1.61
N GLU A 145 -4.89 3.05 -0.52
CA GLU A 145 -3.69 3.36 0.23
C GLU A 145 -4.01 3.50 1.71
N ILE A 146 -3.09 3.06 2.55
CA ILE A 146 -3.10 3.28 3.99
C ILE A 146 -1.84 4.06 4.35
N GLU A 147 -1.97 5.20 5.03
CA GLU A 147 -0.84 5.91 5.62
C GLU A 147 -0.89 5.77 7.15
N VAL A 148 0.26 5.45 7.71
CA VAL A 148 0.44 5.22 9.16
C VAL A 148 1.47 6.18 9.70
N GLY A 149 1.04 7.09 10.55
CA GLY A 149 1.93 7.93 11.35
C GLY A 149 2.26 7.24 12.65
N ILE A 150 3.55 7.14 12.99
CA ILE A 150 4.06 6.42 14.15
C ILE A 150 4.87 7.37 15.02
N SER A 151 4.45 7.53 16.28
CA SER A 151 5.12 8.40 17.25
C SER A 151 6.28 7.71 17.97
N SER A 152 6.32 6.39 17.96
CA SER A 152 7.26 5.55 18.71
C SER A 152 8.35 4.91 17.84
N LEU A 153 8.65 5.50 16.67
CA LEU A 153 9.76 5.03 15.84
C LEU A 153 11.11 5.21 16.54
N PRO A 154 12.14 4.39 16.18
CA PRO A 154 13.50 4.59 16.65
C PRO A 154 13.95 6.05 16.48
N LYS A 155 14.72 6.59 17.46
CA LYS A 155 15.13 8.01 17.48
C LYS A 155 16.00 8.42 16.29
N ASP A 156 16.66 7.47 15.67
CA ASP A 156 17.48 7.62 14.48
C ASP A 156 16.69 7.45 13.17
N PHE A 157 15.39 7.19 13.25
CA PHE A 157 14.54 7.14 12.08
C PHE A 157 14.36 8.55 11.49
N PRO A 158 14.75 8.80 10.24
CA PRO A 158 14.67 10.14 9.65
C PRO A 158 13.21 10.56 9.41
N GLU A 159 12.85 11.76 9.85
CA GLU A 159 11.46 12.27 9.72
C GLU A 159 10.95 12.35 8.28
N GLN A 160 11.86 12.57 7.32
CA GLN A 160 11.52 12.68 5.90
C GLN A 160 11.36 11.33 5.21
N VAL A 161 11.76 10.23 5.86
CA VAL A 161 11.70 8.89 5.25
C VAL A 161 10.30 8.31 5.40
N VAL A 162 9.79 7.78 4.30
CA VAL A 162 8.53 7.03 4.24
C VAL A 162 8.83 5.63 3.73
N PHE A 163 8.58 4.63 4.54
CA PHE A 163 8.62 3.24 4.11
C PHE A 163 7.30 2.87 3.45
N VAL A 164 7.41 2.22 2.30
CA VAL A 164 6.23 1.85 1.51
C VAL A 164 6.21 0.35 1.29
N ASP A 165 5.26 -0.30 1.96
CA ASP A 165 4.95 -1.72 1.73
C ASP A 165 4.06 -1.84 0.50
N THR A 166 4.58 -2.45 -0.56
CA THR A 166 3.83 -2.61 -1.81
C THR A 166 3.20 -4.00 -1.90
N PRO A 167 2.06 -4.14 -2.58
CA PRO A 167 1.54 -5.44 -2.98
C PRO A 167 2.60 -6.29 -3.70
N GLY A 168 2.48 -7.62 -3.64
CA GLY A 168 3.43 -8.53 -4.29
C GLY A 168 3.55 -8.30 -5.80
N LEU A 169 4.79 -8.36 -6.34
CA LEU A 169 5.05 -8.16 -7.77
C LEU A 169 4.37 -9.18 -8.69
N LEU A 170 4.07 -10.37 -8.18
CA LEU A 170 3.39 -11.45 -8.89
C LEU A 170 2.04 -11.75 -8.23
N ASP A 171 1.35 -10.71 -7.76
CA ASP A 171 -0.01 -10.88 -7.27
C ASP A 171 -0.90 -11.43 -8.39
N PRO A 172 -1.72 -12.47 -8.15
CA PRO A 172 -2.66 -13.02 -9.14
C PRO A 172 -3.62 -11.95 -9.69
N VAL A 173 -3.81 -10.86 -8.95
CA VAL A 173 -4.58 -9.71 -9.40
C VAL A 173 -3.64 -8.75 -10.13
N ALA A 174 -3.61 -8.82 -11.44
CA ALA A 174 -2.68 -8.05 -12.30
C ALA A 174 -2.64 -6.54 -11.99
N CYS A 175 -3.75 -5.96 -11.58
CA CYS A 175 -3.81 -4.54 -11.22
C CYS A 175 -2.99 -4.18 -9.97
N ARG A 176 -2.83 -5.09 -9.00
CA ARG A 176 -1.98 -4.88 -7.83
C ARG A 176 -0.51 -4.82 -8.23
N SER A 177 -0.11 -5.67 -9.17
CA SER A 177 1.22 -5.63 -9.77
C SER A 177 1.46 -4.32 -10.53
N GLU A 178 0.46 -3.78 -11.23
CA GLU A 178 0.58 -2.48 -11.93
C GLU A 178 0.70 -1.31 -10.94
N ILE A 179 -0.05 -1.31 -9.84
CA ILE A 179 0.11 -0.32 -8.76
C ILE A 179 1.54 -0.34 -8.23
N THR A 180 2.08 -1.53 -7.96
CA THR A 180 3.46 -1.69 -7.51
C THR A 180 4.47 -1.16 -8.53
N LYS A 181 4.31 -1.47 -9.81
CA LYS A 181 5.17 -0.98 -10.88
C LYS A 181 5.11 0.55 -11.01
N GLU A 182 3.94 1.14 -10.93
CA GLU A 182 3.77 2.58 -10.98
C GLU A 182 4.46 3.25 -9.79
N TYR A 183 4.34 2.64 -8.61
CA TYR A 183 4.95 3.16 -7.40
C TYR A 183 6.48 3.07 -7.43
N ILE A 184 7.04 1.96 -7.94
CA ILE A 184 8.49 1.80 -8.14
C ILE A 184 9.08 2.95 -8.97
N ARG A 185 8.36 3.43 -9.97
CA ARG A 185 8.81 4.56 -10.82
C ARG A 185 8.85 5.90 -10.08
N LYS A 186 8.07 6.04 -9.03
CA LYS A 186 7.95 7.29 -8.24
C LYS A 186 8.82 7.27 -6.98
N ALA A 187 9.19 6.10 -6.48
CA ALA A 187 10.00 5.95 -5.28
C ALA A 187 11.42 6.47 -5.47
N ASN A 188 12.00 7.07 -4.42
CA ASN A 188 13.37 7.56 -4.41
C ASN A 188 14.38 6.41 -4.27
N ALA A 189 13.99 5.31 -3.60
CA ALA A 189 14.76 4.09 -3.48
C ALA A 189 13.83 2.86 -3.49
N VAL A 190 14.37 1.72 -3.92
CA VAL A 190 13.64 0.45 -3.97
C VAL A 190 14.47 -0.63 -3.31
N PHE A 191 13.91 -1.29 -2.28
CA PHE A 191 14.46 -2.52 -1.72
C PHE A 191 13.77 -3.72 -2.35
N VAL A 192 14.53 -4.52 -3.07
CA VAL A 192 14.04 -5.77 -3.69
C VAL A 192 14.30 -6.93 -2.76
N CYS A 193 13.24 -7.52 -2.22
CA CYS A 193 13.30 -8.70 -1.39
C CYS A 193 13.14 -9.96 -2.26
N VAL A 194 14.16 -10.80 -2.27
CA VAL A 194 14.17 -12.07 -3.03
C VAL A 194 14.38 -13.24 -2.10
N ASP A 195 13.76 -14.37 -2.43
CA ASP A 195 14.00 -15.63 -1.71
C ASP A 195 15.34 -16.20 -2.15
N ALA A 196 16.30 -16.28 -1.22
CA ALA A 196 17.64 -16.80 -1.50
C ALA A 196 17.66 -18.22 -2.08
N GLN A 197 16.64 -19.03 -1.78
CA GLN A 197 16.52 -20.39 -2.34
C GLN A 197 16.05 -20.38 -3.80
N LYS A 198 15.44 -19.31 -4.27
CA LYS A 198 14.88 -19.17 -5.62
C LYS A 198 15.80 -18.44 -6.59
N VAL A 199 16.77 -17.67 -6.09
CA VAL A 199 17.71 -16.88 -6.91
C VAL A 199 18.50 -17.74 -7.92
N GLN A 200 18.65 -19.04 -7.68
CA GLN A 200 19.35 -19.95 -8.61
C GLN A 200 18.53 -20.38 -9.83
N LYS A 201 17.26 -20.04 -9.95
CA LYS A 201 16.40 -20.68 -10.97
C LYS A 201 15.75 -19.78 -12.02
N SER A 202 15.75 -18.48 -11.97
CA SER A 202 15.17 -17.63 -13.07
C SER A 202 14.79 -16.18 -12.72
N GLU A 203 15.22 -15.62 -11.61
CA GLU A 203 14.81 -14.28 -11.18
C GLU A 203 15.94 -13.21 -11.29
N VAL A 204 16.92 -13.43 -12.18
CA VAL A 204 17.93 -12.43 -12.56
C VAL A 204 17.65 -11.97 -13.97
#